data_9ef2636346b6c091fd2302ad4588c9da
#
_entry.id   9ef2636346b6c091fd2302ad4588c9da
#
_cell.length_a   1.000
_cell.length_b   1.000
_cell.length_c   1.000
_cell.angle_alpha   90.00
_cell.angle_beta   90.00
_cell.angle_gamma   90.00
#
_symmetry.space_group_name_H-M   'P 1'
#
loop_
_entity.id
_entity.type
_entity.pdbx_description
1 polymer ?
#
loop_
_entity_poly.entity_id
_entity_poly.type
_entity_poly.pdbx_seq_one_letter_code
_entity_poly.pdbx_strand_id
1 'polypeptide(L)'
;EVSTRHDVSKIKKLPGSTIEDLSDWQTISELLLTKSTGNWRKKIDANIGFPAELKEEKLIFKEILESFDSEVEFKKILNNLSNLPSAYFPESTSKSINDIAQVLKLSVAELKVIFKEKGLQDFSEVGMQAIHALDSRDEVSDIALLLDYQIKHLLVDEFQDTSYSQLSLIEKLVNSWQEGDGKSIFFVGDPMQSIYKFRESQVGIFLEVMKGGIGSLKIKSLALSANFRSNKSIVEQNNKIFSQIFPNQDNLLLGAIHYSESSPASQVEQIDAVTFYPFSVDQDSEEAEMVVSIIKKSISNNPNQEIAVLVRSRSHLNAITILLQESSINFEALKTEPLRSNLFTRDLLSLARAMLSLADRLAWLSILRAPWCGLKLEDLLVYSDSIDQTIFSQLIDADIVKDLSDDGALRSRHLFLATEEAIYSEGQFSFVERFSYALSQLCTEIELNEQ
;
A
#
# COMPACT_ATOMS: atom_id res chain seq x y z
N GLU A 1 -32.13 2.94 -29.82
CA GLU A 1 -32.18 2.26 -28.51
C GLU A 1 -31.13 2.88 -27.59
N VAL A 2 -31.54 3.94 -26.89
CA VAL A 2 -30.64 4.54 -25.87
C VAL A 2 -30.87 3.74 -24.61
N SER A 3 -29.92 2.89 -24.28
CA SER A 3 -29.85 2.20 -23.00
C SER A 3 -29.55 3.23 -21.90
N THR A 4 -30.60 3.87 -21.40
CA THR A 4 -30.51 4.49 -20.07
C THR A 4 -30.45 3.35 -19.06
N ARG A 5 -29.47 3.32 -18.19
CA ARG A 5 -29.31 2.30 -17.13
C ARG A 5 -30.54 2.17 -16.24
N HIS A 6 -31.41 3.17 -16.22
CA HIS A 6 -32.65 3.24 -15.44
C HIS A 6 -33.81 3.81 -16.30
N ASP A 7 -34.95 3.13 -16.25
CA ASP A 7 -36.12 3.50 -17.01
C ASP A 7 -37.00 4.44 -16.18
N VAL A 8 -36.85 5.75 -16.42
CA VAL A 8 -37.58 6.81 -15.71
C VAL A 8 -39.11 6.68 -15.91
N SER A 9 -39.56 6.01 -16.99
CA SER A 9 -41.01 5.82 -17.27
C SER A 9 -41.74 4.99 -16.21
N LYS A 10 -40.98 4.27 -15.36
CA LYS A 10 -41.53 3.46 -14.27
C LYS A 10 -41.85 4.27 -13.02
N ILE A 11 -41.27 5.45 -12.86
CA ILE A 11 -41.51 6.30 -11.69
C ILE A 11 -42.82 7.06 -11.86
N LYS A 12 -43.89 6.55 -11.28
CA LYS A 12 -45.23 7.15 -11.35
C LYS A 12 -45.59 8.09 -10.20
N LYS A 13 -44.80 8.03 -9.12
CA LYS A 13 -44.94 8.86 -7.92
C LYS A 13 -43.57 9.14 -7.32
N LEU A 14 -43.47 10.17 -6.48
CA LEU A 14 -42.27 10.44 -5.76
C LEU A 14 -41.87 9.21 -4.89
N PRO A 15 -40.63 8.70 -4.98
CA PRO A 15 -40.21 7.55 -4.20
C PRO A 15 -40.25 7.84 -2.68
N GLY A 16 -40.50 6.82 -1.89
CA GLY A 16 -40.48 6.89 -0.43
C GLY A 16 -39.08 6.93 0.17
N SER A 17 -38.97 6.50 1.43
CA SER A 17 -37.71 6.47 2.18
C SER A 17 -37.26 5.04 2.51
N THR A 18 -37.72 4.05 1.77
CA THR A 18 -37.32 2.65 1.98
C THR A 18 -36.15 2.27 1.08
N ILE A 19 -35.52 1.13 1.37
CA ILE A 19 -34.38 0.65 0.58
C ILE A 19 -34.79 0.27 -0.85
N GLU A 20 -36.06 -0.13 -1.04
CA GLU A 20 -36.63 -0.47 -2.34
C GLU A 20 -36.72 0.76 -3.23
N ASP A 21 -36.92 1.96 -2.65
CA ASP A 21 -37.02 3.22 -3.36
C ASP A 21 -35.68 3.78 -3.83
N LEU A 22 -34.54 3.19 -3.38
CA LEU A 22 -33.18 3.68 -3.68
C LEU A 22 -32.91 3.74 -5.19
N SER A 23 -33.30 2.73 -5.95
CA SER A 23 -33.11 2.70 -7.41
C SER A 23 -33.85 3.84 -8.13
N ASP A 24 -35.03 4.20 -7.64
CA ASP A 24 -35.83 5.27 -8.20
C ASP A 24 -35.20 6.64 -7.87
N TRP A 25 -34.72 6.81 -6.65
CA TRP A 25 -33.94 8.00 -6.26
C TRP A 25 -32.62 8.15 -7.03
N GLN A 26 -31.92 7.05 -7.29
CA GLN A 26 -30.72 7.06 -8.14
C GLN A 26 -31.05 7.48 -9.58
N THR A 27 -32.17 6.98 -10.12
CA THR A 27 -32.65 7.36 -11.44
C THR A 27 -33.03 8.86 -11.50
N ILE A 28 -33.71 9.38 -10.48
CA ILE A 28 -34.01 10.82 -10.36
C ILE A 28 -32.72 11.63 -10.27
N SER A 29 -31.77 11.19 -9.48
CA SER A 29 -30.45 11.86 -9.36
C SER A 29 -29.71 11.90 -10.70
N GLU A 30 -29.66 10.80 -11.45
CA GLU A 30 -29.05 10.75 -12.79
C GLU A 30 -29.76 11.65 -13.80
N LEU A 31 -31.08 11.87 -13.64
CA LEU A 31 -31.85 12.80 -14.46
C LEU A 31 -31.50 14.26 -14.16
N LEU A 32 -31.40 14.62 -12.89
CA LEU A 32 -31.24 16.00 -12.42
C LEU A 32 -29.75 16.46 -12.39
N LEU A 33 -28.83 15.57 -12.07
CA LEU A 33 -27.42 15.90 -11.88
C LEU A 33 -26.52 15.38 -13.01
N THR A 34 -25.38 16.05 -13.20
CA THR A 34 -24.33 15.58 -14.12
C THR A 34 -23.46 14.54 -13.42
N LYS A 35 -23.23 13.40 -14.04
CA LYS A 35 -22.48 12.27 -13.47
C LYS A 35 -21.03 12.61 -13.11
N SER A 36 -20.39 13.49 -13.88
CA SER A 36 -18.97 13.83 -13.69
C SER A 36 -18.70 14.86 -12.60
N THR A 37 -19.66 15.78 -12.36
CA THR A 37 -19.44 16.93 -11.46
C THR A 37 -20.45 17.02 -10.32
N GLY A 38 -21.53 16.21 -10.33
CA GLY A 38 -22.62 16.29 -9.35
C GLY A 38 -23.38 17.63 -9.35
N ASN A 39 -23.26 18.43 -10.39
CA ASN A 39 -23.97 19.69 -10.51
C ASN A 39 -25.30 19.55 -11.24
N TRP A 40 -26.22 20.49 -11.00
CA TRP A 40 -27.47 20.56 -11.74
C TRP A 40 -27.21 20.55 -13.26
N ARG A 41 -27.99 19.76 -13.97
CA ARG A 41 -27.79 19.53 -15.40
C ARG A 41 -28.20 20.78 -16.20
N LYS A 42 -27.28 21.33 -16.98
CA LYS A 42 -27.49 22.50 -17.83
C LYS A 42 -27.92 22.10 -19.27
N LYS A 43 -27.47 20.92 -19.72
CA LYS A 43 -27.76 20.41 -21.07
C LYS A 43 -28.83 19.34 -20.98
N ILE A 44 -29.94 19.56 -21.71
CA ILE A 44 -31.10 18.67 -21.78
C ILE A 44 -31.16 18.16 -23.21
N ASP A 45 -30.86 16.89 -23.44
CA ASP A 45 -30.78 16.27 -24.77
C ASP A 45 -31.43 14.87 -24.80
N ALA A 46 -31.39 14.23 -25.97
CA ALA A 46 -31.94 12.91 -26.17
C ALA A 46 -31.35 11.83 -25.28
N ASN A 47 -30.09 12.02 -24.79
CA ASN A 47 -29.40 11.03 -23.92
C ASN A 47 -30.07 10.90 -22.54
N ILE A 48 -30.83 11.92 -22.13
CA ILE A 48 -31.56 11.92 -20.86
C ILE A 48 -33.08 11.84 -21.08
N GLY A 49 -33.51 11.38 -22.24
CA GLY A 49 -34.92 11.15 -22.56
C GLY A 49 -35.66 12.34 -23.15
N PHE A 50 -34.96 13.42 -23.55
CA PHE A 50 -35.60 14.61 -24.17
C PHE A 50 -35.13 14.76 -25.63
N PRO A 51 -35.75 14.06 -26.59
CA PRO A 51 -35.48 14.23 -28.02
C PRO A 51 -35.86 15.62 -28.53
N ALA A 52 -35.46 15.95 -29.77
CA ALA A 52 -35.61 17.32 -30.31
C ALA A 52 -37.06 17.81 -30.42
N GLU A 53 -37.99 16.89 -30.51
CA GLU A 53 -39.42 17.15 -30.68
C GLU A 53 -40.08 17.69 -29.40
N LEU A 54 -39.58 17.33 -28.22
CA LEU A 54 -40.11 17.69 -26.89
C LEU A 54 -39.65 19.08 -26.47
N LYS A 55 -40.01 20.13 -27.18
CA LYS A 55 -39.54 21.50 -26.91
C LYS A 55 -40.15 22.11 -25.65
N GLU A 56 -41.44 21.92 -25.47
CA GLU A 56 -42.22 22.47 -24.34
C GLU A 56 -41.79 21.77 -23.04
N GLU A 57 -41.64 20.45 -23.04
CA GLU A 57 -41.22 19.66 -21.90
C GLU A 57 -39.80 20.00 -21.46
N LYS A 58 -38.90 20.28 -22.43
CA LYS A 58 -37.56 20.77 -22.12
C LYS A 58 -37.55 22.10 -21.40
N LEU A 59 -38.45 22.98 -21.77
CA LEU A 59 -38.59 24.32 -21.18
C LEU A 59 -39.07 24.18 -19.72
N ILE A 60 -40.12 23.40 -19.52
CA ILE A 60 -40.65 23.09 -18.16
C ILE A 60 -39.57 22.45 -17.29
N PHE A 61 -38.84 21.45 -17.83
CA PHE A 61 -37.79 20.77 -17.07
C PHE A 61 -36.65 21.72 -16.71
N LYS A 62 -36.31 22.66 -17.59
CA LYS A 62 -35.30 23.68 -17.30
C LYS A 62 -35.74 24.63 -16.18
N GLU A 63 -36.99 25.08 -16.21
CA GLU A 63 -37.59 25.91 -15.14
C GLU A 63 -37.55 25.18 -13.77
N ILE A 64 -37.85 23.88 -13.77
CA ILE A 64 -37.74 23.04 -12.56
C ILE A 64 -36.29 23.00 -12.05
N LEU A 65 -35.31 22.78 -12.94
CA LEU A 65 -33.89 22.76 -12.54
C LEU A 65 -33.44 24.12 -12.00
N GLU A 66 -33.88 25.22 -12.60
CA GLU A 66 -33.56 26.57 -12.14
C GLU A 66 -34.18 26.86 -10.76
N SER A 67 -35.35 26.28 -10.46
CA SER A 67 -35.98 26.41 -9.13
C SER A 67 -35.17 25.73 -7.99
N PHE A 68 -34.34 24.75 -8.35
CA PHE A 68 -33.45 24.04 -7.38
C PHE A 68 -32.07 24.66 -7.26
N ASP A 69 -31.75 25.74 -7.94
CA ASP A 69 -30.37 26.30 -7.96
C ASP A 69 -29.92 26.76 -6.56
N SER A 70 -30.85 27.19 -5.71
CA SER A 70 -30.61 27.57 -4.30
C SER A 70 -30.53 26.38 -3.33
N GLU A 71 -30.98 25.19 -3.74
CA GLU A 71 -31.13 24.02 -2.89
C GLU A 71 -29.83 23.19 -2.80
N VAL A 72 -28.81 23.76 -2.14
CA VAL A 72 -27.46 23.16 -2.05
C VAL A 72 -27.48 21.84 -1.29
N GLU A 73 -28.26 21.76 -0.21
CA GLU A 73 -28.32 20.55 0.63
C GLU A 73 -29.05 19.41 -0.12
N PHE A 74 -30.13 19.70 -0.79
CA PHE A 74 -30.83 18.73 -1.61
C PHE A 74 -29.94 18.17 -2.72
N LYS A 75 -29.18 19.03 -3.39
CA LYS A 75 -28.18 18.61 -4.39
C LYS A 75 -27.15 17.65 -3.79
N LYS A 76 -26.64 17.95 -2.58
CA LYS A 76 -25.67 17.11 -1.89
C LYS A 76 -26.23 15.73 -1.54
N ILE A 77 -27.47 15.70 -1.06
CA ILE A 77 -28.17 14.45 -0.73
C ILE A 77 -28.35 13.60 -2.00
N LEU A 78 -28.87 14.17 -3.09
CA LEU A 78 -29.04 13.47 -4.36
C LEU A 78 -27.71 12.91 -4.92
N ASN A 79 -26.65 13.69 -4.84
CA ASN A 79 -25.33 13.23 -5.27
C ASN A 79 -24.81 12.08 -4.40
N ASN A 80 -25.04 12.10 -3.10
CA ASN A 80 -24.69 11.00 -2.21
C ASN A 80 -25.50 9.74 -2.54
N LEU A 81 -26.81 9.87 -2.77
CA LEU A 81 -27.68 8.75 -3.15
C LEU A 81 -27.24 8.10 -4.47
N SER A 82 -26.80 8.90 -5.45
CA SER A 82 -26.31 8.39 -6.74
C SER A 82 -25.05 7.52 -6.62
N ASN A 83 -24.26 7.73 -5.56
CA ASN A 83 -23.02 7.00 -5.31
C ASN A 83 -23.20 5.78 -4.38
N LEU A 84 -24.39 5.57 -3.82
CA LEU A 84 -24.67 4.37 -3.03
C LEU A 84 -24.67 3.12 -3.93
N PRO A 85 -24.18 1.97 -3.41
CA PRO A 85 -24.31 0.71 -4.13
C PRO A 85 -25.77 0.32 -4.31
N SER A 86 -26.05 -0.53 -5.30
CA SER A 86 -27.40 -1.11 -5.47
C SER A 86 -27.85 -1.82 -4.19
N ALA A 87 -29.13 -1.61 -3.82
CA ALA A 87 -29.75 -2.29 -2.68
C ALA A 87 -29.77 -3.82 -2.84
N TYR A 88 -29.78 -4.29 -4.08
CA TYR A 88 -29.80 -5.72 -4.40
C TYR A 88 -28.70 -6.05 -5.40
N PHE A 89 -27.94 -7.10 -5.10
CA PHE A 89 -27.00 -7.65 -6.06
C PHE A 89 -27.74 -8.49 -7.11
N PRO A 90 -27.40 -8.40 -8.41
CA PRO A 90 -27.82 -9.35 -9.41
C PRO A 90 -27.52 -10.80 -8.97
N GLU A 91 -28.33 -11.76 -9.36
CA GLU A 91 -28.16 -13.16 -8.98
C GLU A 91 -26.76 -13.70 -9.33
N SER A 92 -26.24 -13.31 -10.50
CA SER A 92 -24.86 -13.63 -10.90
C SER A 92 -23.80 -13.09 -9.93
N THR A 93 -23.96 -11.86 -9.44
CA THR A 93 -23.06 -11.24 -8.47
C THR A 93 -23.17 -11.93 -7.11
N SER A 94 -24.40 -12.21 -6.65
CA SER A 94 -24.63 -12.95 -5.41
C SER A 94 -24.00 -14.34 -5.46
N LYS A 95 -24.11 -15.05 -6.59
CA LYS A 95 -23.44 -16.33 -6.80
C LYS A 95 -21.93 -16.20 -6.72
N SER A 96 -21.35 -15.24 -7.44
CA SER A 96 -19.89 -15.00 -7.41
C SER A 96 -19.38 -14.68 -6.00
N ILE A 97 -20.12 -13.88 -5.23
CA ILE A 97 -19.78 -13.59 -3.83
C ILE A 97 -19.79 -14.87 -2.98
N ASN A 98 -20.81 -15.71 -3.13
CA ASN A 98 -20.90 -16.98 -2.42
C ASN A 98 -19.77 -17.94 -2.82
N ASP A 99 -19.44 -18.04 -4.12
CA ASP A 99 -18.35 -18.89 -4.61
C ASP A 99 -16.99 -18.41 -4.03
N ILE A 100 -16.73 -17.11 -4.04
CA ILE A 100 -15.55 -16.51 -3.42
C ILE A 100 -15.51 -16.82 -1.90
N ALA A 101 -16.63 -16.65 -1.20
CA ALA A 101 -16.71 -16.94 0.23
C ALA A 101 -16.40 -18.43 0.55
N GLN A 102 -16.84 -19.35 -0.33
CA GLN A 102 -16.52 -20.78 -0.20
C GLN A 102 -15.03 -21.05 -0.40
N VAL A 103 -14.45 -20.47 -1.46
CA VAL A 103 -13.00 -20.59 -1.75
C VAL A 103 -12.18 -20.03 -0.60
N LEU A 104 -12.55 -18.87 -0.04
CA LEU A 104 -11.86 -18.30 1.12
C LEU A 104 -11.90 -19.20 2.34
N LYS A 105 -13.05 -19.82 2.64
CA LYS A 105 -13.16 -20.77 3.77
C LYS A 105 -12.22 -21.96 3.59
N LEU A 106 -12.17 -22.54 2.39
CA LEU A 106 -11.27 -23.65 2.07
C LEU A 106 -9.81 -23.23 2.15
N SER A 107 -9.48 -22.05 1.61
CA SER A 107 -8.11 -21.50 1.66
C SER A 107 -7.62 -21.27 3.09
N VAL A 108 -8.47 -20.75 3.97
CA VAL A 108 -8.14 -20.57 5.40
C VAL A 108 -7.94 -21.93 6.08
N ALA A 109 -8.77 -22.92 5.77
CA ALA A 109 -8.62 -24.28 6.34
C ALA A 109 -7.29 -24.89 5.89
N GLU A 110 -6.94 -24.81 4.62
CA GLU A 110 -5.68 -25.31 4.06
C GLU A 110 -4.47 -24.57 4.65
N LEU A 111 -4.56 -23.25 4.79
CA LEU A 111 -3.50 -22.45 5.41
C LEU A 111 -3.22 -22.92 6.86
N LYS A 112 -4.25 -23.23 7.63
CA LYS A 112 -4.09 -23.77 8.99
C LYS A 112 -3.41 -25.15 9.02
N VAL A 113 -3.69 -26.00 8.02
CA VAL A 113 -2.99 -27.27 7.85
C VAL A 113 -1.52 -27.04 7.57
N ILE A 114 -1.20 -26.14 6.64
CA ILE A 114 0.19 -25.78 6.29
C ILE A 114 0.93 -25.18 7.49
N PHE A 115 0.30 -24.31 8.27
CA PHE A 115 0.88 -23.75 9.49
C PHE A 115 1.27 -24.86 10.47
N LYS A 116 0.36 -25.82 10.68
CA LYS A 116 0.61 -26.96 11.57
C LYS A 116 1.73 -27.87 11.06
N GLU A 117 1.74 -28.19 9.77
CA GLU A 117 2.74 -29.07 9.17
C GLU A 117 4.15 -28.46 9.18
N LYS A 118 4.23 -27.16 8.90
CA LYS A 118 5.52 -26.46 8.81
C LYS A 118 5.99 -25.83 10.12
N GLY A 119 5.17 -25.83 11.17
CA GLY A 119 5.47 -25.14 12.44
C GLY A 119 5.62 -23.62 12.27
N LEU A 120 4.89 -23.03 11.34
CA LEU A 120 4.89 -21.59 11.04
C LEU A 120 3.55 -20.99 11.42
N GLN A 121 3.53 -19.69 11.64
CA GLN A 121 2.31 -18.91 11.90
C GLN A 121 2.54 -17.50 11.38
N ASP A 122 1.48 -16.83 10.92
CA ASP A 122 1.48 -15.40 10.66
C ASP A 122 0.98 -14.61 11.89
N PHE A 123 1.09 -13.28 11.83
CA PHE A 123 0.65 -12.41 12.92
C PHE A 123 -0.86 -12.50 13.18
N SER A 124 -1.67 -12.71 12.16
CA SER A 124 -3.12 -12.85 12.29
C SER A 124 -3.48 -14.13 13.04
N GLU A 125 -2.84 -15.25 12.70
CA GLU A 125 -3.06 -16.53 13.40
C GLU A 125 -2.62 -16.47 14.86
N VAL A 126 -1.47 -15.82 15.17
CA VAL A 126 -1.02 -15.61 16.56
C VAL A 126 -2.06 -14.81 17.34
N GLY A 127 -2.59 -13.72 16.78
CA GLY A 127 -3.64 -12.93 17.42
C GLY A 127 -4.93 -13.72 17.65
N MET A 128 -5.38 -14.48 16.66
CA MET A 128 -6.56 -15.34 16.77
C MET A 128 -6.39 -16.44 17.81
N GLN A 129 -5.25 -17.10 17.86
CA GLN A 129 -4.95 -18.12 18.87
C GLN A 129 -4.90 -17.53 20.28
N ALA A 130 -4.34 -16.33 20.46
CA ALA A 130 -4.36 -15.63 21.74
C ALA A 130 -5.79 -15.34 22.21
N ILE A 131 -6.67 -14.86 21.31
CA ILE A 131 -8.09 -14.65 21.60
C ILE A 131 -8.75 -15.98 22.00
N HIS A 132 -8.51 -17.06 21.25
CA HIS A 132 -9.07 -18.37 21.55
C HIS A 132 -8.56 -18.96 22.87
N ALA A 133 -7.30 -18.73 23.23
CA ALA A 133 -6.74 -19.18 24.50
C ALA A 133 -7.41 -18.51 25.70
N LEU A 134 -7.90 -17.29 25.55
CA LEU A 134 -8.66 -16.57 26.57
C LEU A 134 -10.17 -16.89 26.55
N ASP A 135 -10.66 -17.50 25.46
CA ASP A 135 -12.07 -17.79 25.25
C ASP A 135 -12.36 -19.24 25.55
N SER A 136 -12.86 -19.54 26.74
CA SER A 136 -13.43 -20.87 27.04
C SER A 136 -14.95 -20.79 26.95
N ARG A 137 -15.57 -21.73 26.22
CA ARG A 137 -17.02 -21.70 25.95
C ARG A 137 -17.86 -22.02 27.19
N ASP A 138 -17.31 -22.71 28.19
CA ASP A 138 -18.05 -23.17 29.34
C ASP A 138 -17.45 -22.79 30.71
N GLU A 139 -16.16 -22.40 30.78
CA GLU A 139 -15.50 -21.97 32.03
C GLU A 139 -14.41 -20.94 31.70
N VAL A 140 -14.02 -20.12 32.68
CA VAL A 140 -12.88 -19.18 32.50
C VAL A 140 -11.62 -20.02 32.29
N SER A 141 -10.88 -19.78 31.20
CA SER A 141 -9.67 -20.55 30.90
C SER A 141 -8.61 -20.35 32.00
N ASP A 142 -7.85 -21.41 32.33
CA ASP A 142 -6.73 -21.31 33.27
C ASP A 142 -5.75 -20.20 32.92
N ILE A 143 -5.56 -19.96 31.61
CA ILE A 143 -4.71 -18.88 31.09
C ILE A 143 -5.31 -17.52 31.42
N ALA A 144 -6.61 -17.33 31.24
CA ALA A 144 -7.28 -16.08 31.57
C ALA A 144 -7.20 -15.77 33.06
N LEU A 145 -7.41 -16.80 33.93
CA LEU A 145 -7.26 -16.67 35.37
C LEU A 145 -5.82 -16.33 35.77
N LEU A 146 -4.84 -16.99 35.17
CA LEU A 146 -3.42 -16.72 35.45
C LEU A 146 -3.05 -15.31 35.10
N LEU A 147 -3.45 -14.84 33.91
CA LEU A 147 -3.18 -13.47 33.43
C LEU A 147 -3.92 -12.44 34.29
N ASP A 148 -5.18 -12.70 34.67
CA ASP A 148 -5.95 -11.82 35.55
C ASP A 148 -5.29 -11.65 36.93
N TYR A 149 -4.66 -12.69 37.44
CA TYR A 149 -3.90 -12.64 38.69
C TYR A 149 -2.57 -11.88 38.54
N GLN A 150 -1.88 -12.08 37.42
CA GLN A 150 -0.53 -11.50 37.20
C GLN A 150 -0.57 -10.07 36.71
N ILE A 151 -1.50 -9.72 35.83
CA ILE A 151 -1.57 -8.39 35.23
C ILE A 151 -2.40 -7.47 36.12
N LYS A 152 -1.77 -6.43 36.64
CA LYS A 152 -2.43 -5.40 37.45
C LYS A 152 -2.61 -4.10 36.68
N HIS A 153 -1.70 -3.81 35.78
CA HIS A 153 -1.69 -2.55 35.03
C HIS A 153 -1.44 -2.87 33.56
N LEU A 154 -2.29 -2.36 32.67
CA LEU A 154 -2.18 -2.53 31.22
C LEU A 154 -2.00 -1.14 30.59
N LEU A 155 -0.87 -0.93 29.93
CA LEU A 155 -0.58 0.26 29.14
C LEU A 155 -0.57 -0.13 27.66
N VAL A 156 -1.33 0.61 26.86
CA VAL A 156 -1.40 0.43 25.42
C VAL A 156 -0.98 1.74 24.78
N ASP A 157 0.15 1.72 24.08
CA ASP A 157 0.68 2.86 23.36
C ASP A 157 0.23 2.82 21.89
N GLU A 158 0.22 3.97 21.22
CA GLU A 158 -0.21 4.13 19.81
C GLU A 158 -1.62 3.51 19.57
N PHE A 159 -2.52 3.72 20.51
CA PHE A 159 -3.85 3.06 20.51
C PHE A 159 -4.69 3.38 19.27
N GLN A 160 -4.44 4.50 18.59
CA GLN A 160 -5.11 4.83 17.31
C GLN A 160 -4.82 3.84 16.19
N ASP A 161 -3.75 3.03 16.31
CA ASP A 161 -3.36 2.02 15.33
C ASP A 161 -3.86 0.60 15.66
N THR A 162 -4.76 0.51 16.64
CA THR A 162 -5.35 -0.75 17.09
C THR A 162 -6.42 -1.26 16.12
N SER A 163 -6.41 -2.57 15.85
CA SER A 163 -7.46 -3.27 15.10
C SER A 163 -8.55 -3.82 16.02
N TYR A 164 -9.71 -4.20 15.46
CA TYR A 164 -10.79 -4.83 16.23
C TYR A 164 -10.38 -6.16 16.88
N SER A 165 -9.51 -6.94 16.24
CA SER A 165 -8.98 -8.18 16.84
C SER A 165 -8.11 -7.90 18.07
N GLN A 166 -7.27 -6.85 18.00
CA GLN A 166 -6.48 -6.43 19.16
C GLN A 166 -7.35 -5.85 20.28
N LEU A 167 -8.37 -5.05 19.93
CA LEU A 167 -9.34 -4.57 20.92
C LEU A 167 -10.04 -5.73 21.60
N SER A 168 -10.50 -6.72 20.85
CA SER A 168 -11.14 -7.92 21.41
C SER A 168 -10.23 -8.70 22.36
N LEU A 169 -8.94 -8.77 22.06
CA LEU A 169 -7.95 -9.37 22.97
C LEU A 169 -7.84 -8.58 24.28
N ILE A 170 -7.77 -7.24 24.19
CA ILE A 170 -7.71 -6.35 25.34
C ILE A 170 -8.99 -6.49 26.19
N GLU A 171 -10.16 -6.48 25.55
CA GLU A 171 -11.45 -6.66 26.23
C GLU A 171 -11.51 -7.97 27.03
N LYS A 172 -11.03 -9.07 26.45
CA LYS A 172 -10.97 -10.36 27.15
C LYS A 172 -10.00 -10.36 28.34
N LEU A 173 -8.87 -9.66 28.22
CA LEU A 173 -7.90 -9.51 29.31
C LEU A 173 -8.46 -8.72 30.49
N VAL A 174 -9.30 -7.72 30.23
CA VAL A 174 -9.85 -6.85 31.29
C VAL A 174 -11.30 -7.15 31.67
N ASN A 175 -11.88 -8.22 31.11
CA ASN A 175 -13.30 -8.54 31.28
C ASN A 175 -13.74 -8.73 32.76
N SER A 176 -12.82 -9.22 33.60
CA SER A 176 -13.05 -9.40 35.04
C SER A 176 -12.81 -8.15 35.87
N TRP A 177 -12.21 -7.11 35.30
CA TRP A 177 -11.77 -5.92 36.02
C TRP A 177 -12.95 -5.00 36.38
N GLN A 178 -12.86 -4.38 37.55
CA GLN A 178 -13.89 -3.49 38.07
C GLN A 178 -13.26 -2.21 38.66
N GLU A 179 -14.03 -1.16 38.71
CA GLU A 179 -13.60 0.07 39.34
C GLU A 179 -13.27 -0.15 40.82
N GLY A 180 -12.08 0.22 41.25
CA GLY A 180 -11.63 0.09 42.65
C GLY A 180 -10.98 -1.25 43.02
N ASP A 181 -10.78 -2.17 42.08
CA ASP A 181 -10.14 -3.49 42.34
C ASP A 181 -8.59 -3.41 42.41
N GLY A 182 -8.03 -2.22 42.28
CA GLY A 182 -6.59 -1.99 42.31
C GLY A 182 -5.89 -2.26 40.97
N LYS A 183 -6.64 -2.54 39.90
CA LYS A 183 -6.15 -2.70 38.54
C LYS A 183 -6.34 -1.40 37.75
N SER A 184 -5.56 -1.19 36.71
CA SER A 184 -5.71 -0.01 35.84
C SER A 184 -5.39 -0.32 34.40
N ILE A 185 -6.13 0.33 33.48
CA ILE A 185 -5.83 0.36 32.06
C ILE A 185 -5.56 1.80 31.63
N PHE A 186 -4.56 1.98 30.78
CA PHE A 186 -4.15 3.27 30.30
C PHE A 186 -3.87 3.19 28.78
N PHE A 187 -4.60 3.99 28.01
CA PHE A 187 -4.43 4.10 26.58
C PHE A 187 -3.74 5.41 26.25
N VAL A 188 -2.70 5.34 25.43
CA VAL A 188 -2.00 6.51 24.91
C VAL A 188 -2.10 6.49 23.40
N GLY A 189 -2.38 7.62 22.79
CA GLY A 189 -2.44 7.73 21.34
C GLY A 189 -2.90 9.10 20.87
N ASP A 190 -2.67 9.34 19.59
CA ASP A 190 -3.15 10.53 18.90
C ASP A 190 -3.96 10.09 17.66
N PRO A 191 -5.29 10.14 17.70
CA PRO A 191 -6.12 9.69 16.59
C PRO A 191 -5.89 10.48 15.29
N MET A 192 -5.31 11.70 15.36
CA MET A 192 -4.92 12.47 14.19
C MET A 192 -3.69 11.88 13.47
N GLN A 193 -2.92 11.00 14.13
CA GLN A 193 -1.72 10.35 13.60
C GLN A 193 -1.97 8.94 13.08
N SER A 194 -3.21 8.46 13.03
CA SER A 194 -3.53 7.13 12.50
C SER A 194 -3.27 7.05 11.00
N ILE A 195 -2.26 6.26 10.59
CA ILE A 195 -1.84 6.09 9.20
C ILE A 195 -1.87 4.62 8.74
N TYR A 196 -2.25 3.67 9.61
CA TYR A 196 -2.19 2.23 9.36
C TYR A 196 -3.55 1.60 9.01
N LYS A 197 -4.46 2.36 8.38
CA LYS A 197 -5.76 1.83 7.92
C LYS A 197 -5.61 0.59 7.03
N PHE A 198 -4.53 0.50 6.24
CA PHE A 198 -4.21 -0.67 5.41
C PHE A 198 -3.79 -1.92 6.21
N ARG A 199 -3.54 -1.78 7.53
CA ARG A 199 -3.30 -2.87 8.50
C ARG A 199 -4.49 -3.08 9.43
N GLU A 200 -5.69 -2.75 8.98
CA GLU A 200 -6.94 -2.87 9.73
C GLU A 200 -7.05 -1.97 10.97
N SER A 201 -6.16 -0.98 11.16
CA SER A 201 -6.33 0.00 12.22
C SER A 201 -7.59 0.84 11.96
N GLN A 202 -8.32 1.12 13.02
CA GLN A 202 -9.60 1.81 12.96
C GLN A 202 -9.65 2.95 13.97
N VAL A 203 -9.56 4.20 13.49
CA VAL A 203 -9.69 5.38 14.35
C VAL A 203 -11.03 5.39 15.11
N GLY A 204 -12.07 4.80 14.52
CA GLY A 204 -13.36 4.61 15.18
C GLY A 204 -13.26 3.92 16.54
N ILE A 205 -12.37 2.91 16.69
CA ILE A 205 -12.12 2.21 17.95
C ILE A 205 -11.66 3.18 19.03
N PHE A 206 -10.73 4.07 18.71
CA PHE A 206 -10.24 5.07 19.65
C PHE A 206 -11.38 5.96 20.15
N LEU A 207 -12.23 6.45 19.26
CA LEU A 207 -13.38 7.28 19.58
C LEU A 207 -14.47 6.51 20.36
N GLU A 208 -14.69 5.23 20.04
CA GLU A 208 -15.63 4.34 20.75
C GLU A 208 -15.19 4.14 22.20
N VAL A 209 -13.91 3.78 22.41
CA VAL A 209 -13.35 3.54 23.75
C VAL A 209 -13.32 4.82 24.58
N MET A 210 -12.99 5.96 23.97
CA MET A 210 -13.06 7.24 24.66
C MET A 210 -14.46 7.60 25.18
N LYS A 211 -15.51 7.26 24.43
CA LYS A 211 -16.91 7.61 24.77
C LYS A 211 -17.58 6.54 25.62
N GLY A 212 -17.37 5.27 25.28
CA GLY A 212 -18.08 4.12 25.86
C GLY A 212 -17.29 3.39 26.95
N GLY A 213 -15.97 3.56 27.01
CA GLY A 213 -15.09 2.75 27.85
C GLY A 213 -14.73 1.42 27.18
N ILE A 214 -14.25 0.44 27.96
CA ILE A 214 -13.90 -0.91 27.52
C ILE A 214 -14.50 -1.94 28.47
N GLY A 215 -15.31 -2.86 27.98
CA GLY A 215 -16.05 -3.80 28.83
C GLY A 215 -16.91 -3.06 29.86
N SER A 216 -16.70 -3.34 31.15
CA SER A 216 -17.38 -2.66 32.25
C SER A 216 -16.66 -1.39 32.74
N LEU A 217 -15.44 -1.12 32.24
CA LEU A 217 -14.58 -0.04 32.72
C LEU A 217 -14.88 1.26 31.98
N LYS A 218 -15.14 2.34 32.74
CA LYS A 218 -15.23 3.69 32.19
C LYS A 218 -13.85 4.30 32.04
N ILE A 219 -13.58 4.87 30.87
CA ILE A 219 -12.30 5.52 30.59
C ILE A 219 -12.42 7.02 30.82
N LYS A 220 -11.52 7.57 31.61
CA LYS A 220 -11.38 9.01 31.80
C LYS A 220 -10.42 9.57 30.76
N SER A 221 -10.94 10.39 29.85
CA SER A 221 -10.12 11.03 28.81
C SER A 221 -9.33 12.21 29.37
N LEU A 222 -8.06 12.28 28.99
CA LEU A 222 -7.16 13.38 29.24
C LEU A 222 -6.53 13.80 27.90
N ALA A 223 -6.58 15.09 27.58
CA ALA A 223 -5.96 15.63 26.37
C ALA A 223 -4.71 16.43 26.74
N LEU A 224 -3.61 16.14 26.03
CA LEU A 224 -2.37 16.90 26.11
C LEU A 224 -2.34 17.90 24.95
N SER A 225 -2.22 19.19 25.23
CA SER A 225 -2.16 20.25 24.22
C SER A 225 -0.78 20.88 24.08
N ALA A 226 0.07 20.79 25.09
CA ALA A 226 1.41 21.39 25.06
C ALA A 226 2.39 20.58 24.23
N ASN A 227 2.96 21.18 23.18
CA ASN A 227 3.99 20.58 22.33
C ASN A 227 5.38 21.08 22.76
N PHE A 228 6.17 20.18 23.34
CA PHE A 228 7.54 20.43 23.78
C PHE A 228 8.59 20.08 22.74
N ARG A 229 8.22 19.31 21.71
CA ARG A 229 9.14 18.77 20.69
C ARG A 229 9.54 19.82 19.66
N SER A 230 8.57 20.63 19.23
CA SER A 230 8.74 21.55 18.11
C SER A 230 8.81 23.00 18.56
N ASN A 231 9.51 23.84 17.79
CA ASN A 231 9.49 25.27 18.01
C ASN A 231 8.11 25.87 17.67
N LYS A 232 7.89 27.11 18.14
CA LYS A 232 6.61 27.83 17.96
C LYS A 232 6.18 27.91 16.51
N SER A 233 7.09 28.25 15.60
CA SER A 233 6.78 28.46 14.18
C SER A 233 6.24 27.18 13.51
N ILE A 234 6.78 26.00 13.86
CA ILE A 234 6.30 24.72 13.34
C ILE A 234 4.90 24.38 13.88
N VAL A 235 4.68 24.58 15.19
CA VAL A 235 3.38 24.30 15.82
C VAL A 235 2.29 25.18 15.23
N GLU A 236 2.53 26.48 15.10
CA GLU A 236 1.57 27.42 14.53
C GLU A 236 1.28 27.15 13.06
N GLN A 237 2.30 26.77 12.27
CA GLN A 237 2.11 26.42 10.87
C GLN A 237 1.28 25.13 10.72
N ASN A 238 1.54 24.11 11.55
CA ASN A 238 0.75 22.90 11.57
C ASN A 238 -0.71 23.18 11.95
N ASN A 239 -0.95 23.94 12.99
CA ASN A 239 -2.30 24.34 13.38
C ASN A 239 -3.03 25.04 12.24
N LYS A 240 -2.37 25.98 11.55
CA LYS A 240 -2.95 26.73 10.43
C LYS A 240 -3.32 25.82 9.25
N ILE A 241 -2.48 24.84 8.92
CA ILE A 241 -2.71 23.94 7.79
C ILE A 241 -3.79 22.91 8.13
N PHE A 242 -3.61 22.20 9.24
CA PHE A 242 -4.43 21.03 9.53
C PHE A 242 -5.84 21.38 10.05
N SER A 243 -6.04 22.54 10.67
CA SER A 243 -7.38 23.04 10.98
C SER A 243 -8.26 23.24 9.73
N GLN A 244 -7.66 23.43 8.55
CA GLN A 244 -8.39 23.56 7.28
C GLN A 244 -8.60 22.24 6.53
N ILE A 245 -7.81 21.22 6.85
CA ILE A 245 -7.81 19.92 6.15
C ILE A 245 -8.71 18.92 6.87
N PHE A 246 -8.63 18.87 8.20
CA PHE A 246 -9.44 17.95 9.00
C PHE A 246 -10.91 18.39 9.04
N PRO A 247 -11.84 17.44 9.20
CA PRO A 247 -13.25 17.77 9.31
C PRO A 247 -13.56 18.56 10.59
N ASN A 248 -14.65 19.32 10.57
CA ASN A 248 -15.06 20.14 11.71
C ASN A 248 -15.66 19.33 12.88
N GLN A 249 -16.00 18.06 12.65
CA GLN A 249 -16.65 17.19 13.65
C GLN A 249 -16.20 15.75 13.47
N ASP A 250 -16.16 15.02 14.58
CA ASP A 250 -15.90 13.58 14.57
C ASP A 250 -17.03 12.81 13.90
N ASN A 251 -16.66 11.78 13.14
CA ASN A 251 -17.61 10.82 12.58
C ASN A 251 -17.09 9.39 12.78
N LEU A 252 -17.70 8.67 13.73
CA LEU A 252 -17.34 7.30 14.07
C LEU A 252 -17.41 6.35 12.87
N LEU A 253 -18.46 6.46 12.04
CA LEU A 253 -18.68 5.57 10.91
C LEU A 253 -17.63 5.73 9.81
N LEU A 254 -17.14 6.95 9.61
CA LEU A 254 -16.13 7.26 8.62
C LEU A 254 -14.70 7.20 9.20
N GLY A 255 -14.56 7.04 10.51
CA GLY A 255 -13.28 7.17 11.20
C GLY A 255 -12.69 8.58 11.03
N ALA A 256 -13.55 9.59 10.92
CA ALA A 256 -13.13 10.96 10.75
C ALA A 256 -13.07 11.67 12.11
N ILE A 257 -12.00 12.41 12.34
CA ILE A 257 -11.74 13.14 13.58
C ILE A 257 -11.53 14.62 13.30
N HIS A 258 -12.01 15.48 14.19
CA HIS A 258 -11.73 16.91 14.12
C HIS A 258 -10.29 17.22 14.55
N TYR A 259 -9.74 18.31 14.05
CA TYR A 259 -8.40 18.75 14.42
C TYR A 259 -8.39 19.36 15.82
N SER A 260 -7.46 18.92 16.66
CA SER A 260 -7.19 19.51 17.98
C SER A 260 -5.87 20.27 17.92
N GLU A 261 -5.91 21.60 18.14
CA GLU A 261 -4.73 22.44 18.09
C GLU A 261 -3.76 22.16 19.23
N SER A 262 -2.46 22.22 18.92
CA SER A 262 -1.39 22.16 19.91
C SER A 262 -0.93 23.56 20.32
N SER A 263 -0.52 23.69 21.57
CA SER A 263 0.11 24.92 22.08
C SER A 263 1.62 24.76 22.16
N PRO A 264 2.43 25.68 21.60
CA PRO A 264 3.88 25.59 21.68
C PRO A 264 4.35 25.84 23.13
N ALA A 265 5.10 24.90 23.68
CA ALA A 265 5.76 25.07 24.97
C ALA A 265 7.02 25.97 24.86
N SER A 266 7.71 25.90 23.73
CA SER A 266 8.85 26.74 23.39
C SER A 266 8.37 28.05 22.75
N GLN A 267 8.93 29.18 23.18
CA GLN A 267 8.70 30.49 22.56
C GLN A 267 9.74 30.82 21.47
N VAL A 268 10.63 29.89 21.15
CA VAL A 268 11.64 30.08 20.09
C VAL A 268 10.94 30.13 18.75
N GLU A 269 11.08 31.24 18.06
CA GLU A 269 10.66 31.44 16.69
C GLU A 269 11.84 31.20 15.77
N GLN A 270 11.59 30.48 14.68
CA GLN A 270 12.57 30.25 13.62
C GLN A 270 12.00 30.79 12.31
N ILE A 271 12.72 31.71 11.70
CA ILE A 271 12.40 32.20 10.37
C ILE A 271 12.61 31.04 9.39
N ASP A 272 11.70 30.88 8.44
CA ASP A 272 11.73 29.79 7.45
C ASP A 272 11.74 28.37 8.03
N ALA A 273 11.04 28.18 9.17
CA ALA A 273 10.90 26.87 9.81
C ALA A 273 10.21 25.83 8.89
N VAL A 274 9.35 26.28 7.98
CA VAL A 274 8.69 25.47 6.95
C VAL A 274 8.81 26.20 5.61
N THR A 275 9.41 25.53 4.64
CA THR A 275 9.58 26.08 3.28
C THR A 275 8.99 25.09 2.26
N PHE A 276 8.27 25.60 1.27
CA PHE A 276 7.66 24.81 0.19
C PHE A 276 8.42 25.02 -1.10
N TYR A 277 8.80 23.94 -1.77
CA TYR A 277 9.42 23.92 -3.08
C TYR A 277 8.51 23.17 -4.05
N PRO A 278 7.68 23.85 -4.85
CA PRO A 278 6.79 23.19 -5.79
C PRO A 278 7.52 22.72 -7.03
N PHE A 279 7.27 21.46 -7.44
CA PHE A 279 7.75 20.87 -8.69
C PHE A 279 6.57 20.30 -9.47
N SER A 280 6.70 20.23 -10.80
CA SER A 280 5.76 19.54 -11.68
C SER A 280 6.08 18.04 -11.73
N VAL A 281 5.13 17.24 -12.21
CA VAL A 281 5.24 15.75 -12.25
C VAL A 281 6.47 15.26 -13.04
N ASP A 282 6.96 16.04 -14.01
CA ASP A 282 8.09 15.65 -14.87
C ASP A 282 9.44 16.21 -14.40
N GLN A 283 9.53 16.75 -13.17
CA GLN A 283 10.71 17.42 -12.62
C GLN A 283 11.38 16.64 -11.48
N ASP A 284 11.39 15.31 -11.55
CA ASP A 284 11.97 14.45 -10.50
C ASP A 284 13.48 14.69 -10.30
N SER A 285 14.20 15.05 -11.39
CA SER A 285 15.64 15.35 -11.32
C SER A 285 15.92 16.66 -10.62
N GLU A 286 15.18 17.71 -10.95
CA GLU A 286 15.30 19.04 -10.35
C GLU A 286 14.89 19.02 -8.86
N GLU A 287 13.86 18.22 -8.52
CA GLU A 287 13.47 17.96 -7.13
C GLU A 287 14.62 17.32 -6.36
N ALA A 288 15.23 16.27 -6.92
CA ALA A 288 16.35 15.57 -6.29
C ALA A 288 17.57 16.48 -6.11
N GLU A 289 17.91 17.30 -7.10
CA GLU A 289 18.99 18.29 -7.00
C GLU A 289 18.73 19.31 -5.89
N MET A 290 17.49 19.81 -5.80
CA MET A 290 17.10 20.75 -4.74
C MET A 290 17.22 20.10 -3.36
N VAL A 291 16.74 18.87 -3.18
CA VAL A 291 16.85 18.11 -1.92
C VAL A 291 18.32 17.98 -1.51
N VAL A 292 19.20 17.56 -2.44
CA VAL A 292 20.64 17.41 -2.15
C VAL A 292 21.30 18.75 -1.86
N SER A 293 20.89 19.82 -2.53
CA SER A 293 21.38 21.18 -2.26
C SER A 293 21.02 21.65 -0.85
N ILE A 294 19.78 21.40 -0.40
CA ILE A 294 19.32 21.70 0.96
C ILE A 294 20.12 20.90 1.99
N ILE A 295 20.35 19.62 1.74
CA ILE A 295 21.14 18.74 2.62
C ILE A 295 22.57 19.28 2.74
N LYS A 296 23.22 19.60 1.62
CA LYS A 296 24.59 20.19 1.62
C LYS A 296 24.67 21.48 2.43
N LYS A 297 23.71 22.37 2.24
CA LYS A 297 23.61 23.62 2.99
C LYS A 297 23.43 23.37 4.50
N SER A 298 22.56 22.43 4.84
CA SER A 298 22.32 22.04 6.25
C SER A 298 23.56 21.47 6.92
N ILE A 299 24.26 20.54 6.26
CA ILE A 299 25.50 19.96 6.77
C ILE A 299 26.58 21.04 6.94
N SER A 300 26.70 21.97 5.98
CA SER A 300 27.67 23.08 6.08
C SER A 300 27.40 24.00 7.27
N ASN A 301 26.13 24.20 7.61
CA ASN A 301 25.74 25.05 8.75
C ASN A 301 25.89 24.33 10.10
N ASN A 302 25.59 23.04 10.15
CA ASN A 302 25.71 22.21 11.36
C ASN A 302 26.08 20.75 10.96
N PRO A 303 27.36 20.39 10.98
CA PRO A 303 27.83 19.06 10.57
C PRO A 303 27.30 17.89 11.41
N ASN A 304 26.87 18.16 12.64
CA ASN A 304 26.42 17.12 13.60
C ASN A 304 24.90 16.96 13.66
N GLN A 305 24.14 17.63 12.80
CA GLN A 305 22.69 17.49 12.82
C GLN A 305 22.25 16.25 12.05
N GLU A 306 21.20 15.62 12.52
CA GLU A 306 20.50 14.57 11.79
C GLU A 306 19.52 15.19 10.78
N ILE A 307 19.55 14.67 9.56
CA ILE A 307 18.66 15.10 8.47
C ILE A 307 17.87 13.89 8.02
N ALA A 308 16.53 13.98 8.09
CA ALA A 308 15.64 12.95 7.60
C ALA A 308 14.99 13.36 6.27
N VAL A 309 15.04 12.47 5.27
CA VAL A 309 14.32 12.60 4.01
C VAL A 309 13.15 11.63 4.01
N LEU A 310 11.93 12.15 4.08
CA LEU A 310 10.70 11.36 4.09
C LEU A 310 10.04 11.42 2.72
N VAL A 311 9.69 10.25 2.17
CA VAL A 311 9.07 10.12 0.85
C VAL A 311 7.80 9.28 0.93
N ARG A 312 6.87 9.52 0.02
CA ARG A 312 5.62 8.75 -0.05
C ARG A 312 5.82 7.30 -0.51
N SER A 313 6.75 7.08 -1.44
CA SER A 313 7.11 5.75 -1.93
C SER A 313 8.61 5.67 -2.18
N ARG A 314 9.16 4.45 -2.19
CA ARG A 314 10.59 4.20 -2.41
C ARG A 314 11.09 4.68 -3.78
N SER A 315 10.22 4.68 -4.79
CA SER A 315 10.58 5.14 -6.14
C SER A 315 11.06 6.59 -6.14
N HIS A 316 10.57 7.43 -5.25
CA HIS A 316 11.00 8.83 -5.12
C HIS A 316 12.42 8.98 -4.56
N LEU A 317 12.97 7.92 -3.94
CA LEU A 317 14.34 7.97 -3.41
C LEU A 317 15.41 7.74 -4.49
N ASN A 318 15.07 7.12 -5.63
CA ASN A 318 16.07 6.65 -6.59
C ASN A 318 16.96 7.80 -7.10
N ALA A 319 16.38 8.90 -7.56
CA ALA A 319 17.14 10.05 -8.04
C ALA A 319 17.94 10.71 -6.89
N ILE A 320 17.33 10.83 -5.71
CA ILE A 320 17.98 11.45 -4.53
C ILE A 320 19.19 10.63 -4.08
N THR A 321 19.06 9.29 -3.99
CA THR A 321 20.15 8.41 -3.51
C THR A 321 21.33 8.41 -4.47
N ILE A 322 21.10 8.43 -5.78
CA ILE A 322 22.16 8.53 -6.80
C ILE A 322 22.94 9.83 -6.59
N LEU A 323 22.25 10.96 -6.50
CA LEU A 323 22.90 12.28 -6.33
C LEU A 323 23.61 12.43 -4.99
N LEU A 324 23.13 11.76 -3.91
CA LEU A 324 23.84 11.72 -2.62
C LEU A 324 25.14 10.94 -2.74
N GLN A 325 25.14 9.80 -3.43
CA GLN A 325 26.33 8.98 -3.69
C GLN A 325 27.35 9.75 -4.54
N GLU A 326 26.93 10.35 -5.66
CA GLU A 326 27.79 11.19 -6.51
C GLU A 326 28.38 12.38 -5.74
N SER A 327 27.63 12.89 -4.76
CA SER A 327 28.10 13.98 -3.89
C SER A 327 28.95 13.51 -2.70
N SER A 328 29.23 12.21 -2.58
CA SER A 328 29.97 11.59 -1.45
C SER A 328 29.35 11.92 -0.09
N ILE A 329 28.02 12.03 -0.02
CA ILE A 329 27.28 12.23 1.22
C ILE A 329 26.85 10.86 1.74
N ASN A 330 27.34 10.48 2.93
CA ASN A 330 26.92 9.25 3.58
C ASN A 330 25.48 9.37 4.09
N PHE A 331 24.66 8.36 3.82
CA PHE A 331 23.29 8.28 4.28
C PHE A 331 22.92 6.84 4.69
N GLU A 332 21.98 6.72 5.58
CA GLU A 332 21.37 5.45 5.95
C GLU A 332 19.99 5.36 5.32
N ALA A 333 19.77 4.33 4.52
CA ALA A 333 18.50 4.11 3.87
C ALA A 333 17.75 2.97 4.58
N LEU A 334 16.76 3.34 5.39
CA LEU A 334 15.96 2.37 6.14
C LEU A 334 15.05 1.57 5.22
N LYS A 335 15.18 0.22 5.23
CA LYS A 335 14.37 -0.73 4.45
C LYS A 335 14.37 -0.46 2.93
N THR A 336 15.47 0.04 2.43
CA THR A 336 15.64 0.25 1.01
C THR A 336 15.79 -1.06 0.27
N GLU A 337 15.61 -0.97 -1.00
CA GLU A 337 15.61 -1.93 -2.09
C GLU A 337 15.86 -3.39 -1.72
N PRO A 338 14.96 -4.31 -2.08
CA PRO A 338 15.31 -5.72 -2.06
C PRO A 338 16.58 -5.89 -2.89
N LEU A 339 17.57 -6.63 -2.39
CA LEU A 339 18.83 -6.94 -3.10
C LEU A 339 18.61 -7.31 -4.57
N ARG A 340 17.47 -7.92 -4.89
CA ARG A 340 17.05 -8.28 -6.25
C ARG A 340 16.82 -7.10 -7.20
N SER A 341 16.68 -5.86 -6.73
CA SER A 341 16.56 -4.68 -7.60
C SER A 341 17.90 -4.17 -8.08
N ASN A 342 18.99 -4.53 -7.41
CA ASN A 342 20.34 -4.26 -7.88
C ASN A 342 20.63 -5.10 -9.14
N LEU A 343 21.17 -4.44 -10.19
CA LEU A 343 21.43 -5.08 -11.47
C LEU A 343 22.38 -6.27 -11.33
N PHE A 344 23.46 -6.11 -10.56
CA PHE A 344 24.42 -7.18 -10.30
C PHE A 344 23.78 -8.38 -9.58
N THR A 345 22.92 -8.13 -8.60
CA THR A 345 22.17 -9.21 -7.92
C THR A 345 21.22 -9.93 -8.87
N ARG A 346 20.61 -9.22 -9.82
CA ARG A 346 19.74 -9.83 -10.85
C ARG A 346 20.54 -10.72 -11.79
N ASP A 347 21.74 -10.30 -12.16
CA ASP A 347 22.65 -11.11 -13.00
C ASP A 347 23.10 -12.36 -12.26
N LEU A 348 23.47 -12.26 -10.98
CA LEU A 348 23.77 -13.41 -10.13
C LEU A 348 22.57 -14.37 -9.99
N LEU A 349 21.38 -13.84 -9.81
CA LEU A 349 20.15 -14.67 -9.77
C LEU A 349 19.89 -15.35 -11.11
N SER A 350 20.18 -14.68 -12.23
CA SER A 350 20.05 -15.27 -13.56
C SER A 350 21.06 -16.39 -13.75
N LEU A 351 22.32 -16.22 -13.31
CA LEU A 351 23.33 -17.28 -13.31
C LEU A 351 22.89 -18.48 -12.47
N ALA A 352 22.39 -18.24 -11.26
CA ALA A 352 21.89 -19.31 -10.39
C ALA A 352 20.75 -20.09 -11.04
N ARG A 353 19.78 -19.40 -11.66
CA ARG A 353 18.67 -20.01 -12.37
C ARG A 353 19.10 -20.81 -13.60
N ALA A 354 20.03 -20.27 -14.38
CA ALA A 354 20.60 -20.95 -15.54
C ALA A 354 21.31 -22.25 -15.15
N MET A 355 22.06 -22.25 -14.05
CA MET A 355 22.73 -23.44 -13.52
C MET A 355 21.75 -24.48 -12.93
N LEU A 356 20.65 -24.02 -12.31
CA LEU A 356 19.62 -24.91 -11.76
C LEU A 356 18.72 -25.52 -12.84
N SER A 357 18.56 -24.86 -13.97
CA SER A 357 17.70 -25.32 -15.06
C SER A 357 18.30 -24.94 -16.42
N LEU A 358 18.86 -25.89 -17.10
CA LEU A 358 19.38 -25.72 -18.49
C LEU A 358 18.27 -25.32 -19.48
N ALA A 359 17.01 -25.57 -19.11
CA ALA A 359 15.85 -25.23 -19.92
C ALA A 359 15.35 -23.77 -19.64
N ASP A 360 15.88 -23.08 -18.61
CA ASP A 360 15.53 -21.68 -18.34
C ASP A 360 16.18 -20.73 -19.35
N ARG A 361 15.57 -20.69 -20.51
CA ARG A 361 16.05 -19.92 -21.67
C ARG A 361 16.24 -18.43 -21.35
N LEU A 362 15.33 -17.84 -20.55
CA LEU A 362 15.43 -16.43 -20.18
C LEU A 362 16.66 -16.17 -19.29
N ALA A 363 16.91 -17.06 -18.35
CA ALA A 363 18.09 -16.96 -17.50
C ALA A 363 19.38 -17.05 -18.30
N TRP A 364 19.48 -17.99 -19.25
CA TRP A 364 20.62 -18.15 -20.15
C TRP A 364 20.85 -16.93 -21.04
N LEU A 365 19.81 -16.37 -21.67
CA LEU A 365 19.91 -15.14 -22.45
C LEU A 365 20.34 -13.95 -21.60
N SER A 366 19.87 -13.91 -20.35
CA SER A 366 20.25 -12.83 -19.41
C SER A 366 21.74 -12.89 -19.06
N ILE A 367 22.30 -14.07 -18.79
CA ILE A 367 23.74 -14.20 -18.47
C ILE A 367 24.64 -14.00 -19.68
N LEU A 368 24.19 -14.32 -20.88
CA LEU A 368 24.89 -13.99 -22.13
C LEU A 368 24.99 -12.47 -22.36
N ARG A 369 24.01 -11.71 -21.86
CA ARG A 369 24.00 -10.25 -21.92
C ARG A 369 24.75 -9.60 -20.75
N ALA A 370 24.85 -10.28 -19.61
CA ALA A 370 25.49 -9.77 -18.39
C ALA A 370 26.94 -9.36 -18.62
N PRO A 371 27.52 -8.46 -17.78
CA PRO A 371 28.85 -7.88 -18.00
C PRO A 371 29.97 -8.92 -18.18
N TRP A 372 29.88 -10.07 -17.53
CA TRP A 372 30.89 -11.15 -17.65
C TRP A 372 30.90 -11.89 -18.99
N CYS A 373 29.84 -11.75 -19.82
CA CYS A 373 29.83 -12.27 -21.18
C CYS A 373 29.64 -11.14 -22.20
N GLY A 374 28.66 -10.26 -21.99
CA GLY A 374 28.50 -9.00 -22.73
C GLY A 374 28.24 -9.15 -24.23
N LEU A 375 27.49 -10.20 -24.64
CA LEU A 375 27.15 -10.39 -26.06
C LEU A 375 26.36 -9.22 -26.63
N LYS A 376 26.63 -8.90 -27.90
CA LYS A 376 25.83 -7.94 -28.68
C LYS A 376 24.45 -8.49 -28.96
N LEU A 377 23.50 -7.62 -29.24
CA LEU A 377 22.11 -8.03 -29.54
C LEU A 377 22.02 -8.90 -30.79
N GLU A 378 22.90 -8.69 -31.76
CA GLU A 378 22.98 -9.49 -32.98
C GLU A 378 23.34 -10.94 -32.69
N ASP A 379 24.34 -11.18 -31.84
CA ASP A 379 24.74 -12.52 -31.40
C ASP A 379 23.69 -13.19 -30.50
N LEU A 380 23.02 -12.41 -29.63
CA LEU A 380 21.93 -12.90 -28.81
C LEU A 380 20.73 -13.37 -29.65
N LEU A 381 20.46 -12.72 -30.79
CA LEU A 381 19.39 -13.08 -31.67
C LEU A 381 19.63 -14.50 -32.26
N VAL A 382 20.87 -14.84 -32.63
CA VAL A 382 21.23 -16.20 -33.13
C VAL A 382 20.81 -17.29 -32.12
N TYR A 383 21.07 -17.06 -30.83
CA TYR A 383 20.65 -17.97 -29.77
C TYR A 383 19.12 -17.97 -29.54
N SER A 384 18.45 -16.84 -29.79
CA SER A 384 17.02 -16.71 -29.53
C SER A 384 16.16 -17.41 -30.59
N ASP A 385 16.63 -17.55 -31.82
CA ASP A 385 15.86 -18.08 -32.95
C ASP A 385 15.74 -19.60 -32.91
N SER A 386 16.70 -20.32 -32.34
CA SER A 386 16.67 -21.77 -32.22
C SER A 386 15.95 -22.20 -30.92
N ILE A 387 14.72 -22.73 -31.04
CA ILE A 387 13.87 -23.08 -29.89
C ILE A 387 14.00 -24.56 -29.48
N ASP A 388 14.46 -25.39 -30.36
CA ASP A 388 14.46 -26.84 -30.17
C ASP A 388 15.58 -27.37 -29.25
N GLN A 389 16.55 -26.55 -28.93
CA GLN A 389 17.70 -26.89 -28.08
C GLN A 389 17.83 -25.95 -26.90
N THR A 390 18.45 -26.40 -25.79
CA THR A 390 18.81 -25.52 -24.68
C THR A 390 19.93 -24.56 -25.11
N ILE A 391 19.95 -23.36 -24.61
CA ILE A 391 21.02 -22.39 -24.92
C ILE A 391 22.40 -22.97 -24.53
N PHE A 392 22.46 -23.70 -23.42
CA PHE A 392 23.71 -24.33 -22.98
C PHE A 392 24.28 -25.29 -24.04
N SER A 393 23.41 -26.10 -24.68
CA SER A 393 23.88 -26.99 -25.79
C SER A 393 24.22 -26.21 -27.07
N GLN A 394 23.55 -25.09 -27.30
CA GLN A 394 23.83 -24.21 -28.44
C GLN A 394 25.20 -23.51 -28.34
N LEU A 395 25.74 -23.30 -27.12
CA LEU A 395 27.05 -22.65 -26.93
C LEU A 395 28.21 -23.39 -27.58
N ILE A 396 28.06 -24.70 -27.83
CA ILE A 396 29.07 -25.56 -28.45
C ILE A 396 28.64 -26.13 -29.81
N ASP A 397 27.43 -25.82 -30.26
CA ASP A 397 26.92 -26.26 -31.53
C ASP A 397 27.63 -25.52 -32.68
N ALA A 398 28.42 -26.25 -33.49
CA ALA A 398 29.20 -25.65 -34.55
C ALA A 398 28.35 -24.94 -35.62
N ASP A 399 27.10 -25.39 -35.83
CA ASP A 399 26.19 -24.78 -36.79
C ASP A 399 25.63 -23.44 -36.31
N ILE A 400 25.51 -23.27 -35.01
CA ILE A 400 25.04 -22.01 -34.37
C ILE A 400 26.23 -21.05 -34.17
N VAL A 401 27.36 -21.55 -33.67
CA VAL A 401 28.56 -20.75 -33.39
C VAL A 401 29.12 -20.07 -34.64
N LYS A 402 29.04 -20.69 -35.83
CA LYS A 402 29.49 -20.06 -37.08
C LYS A 402 28.71 -18.82 -37.51
N ASP A 403 27.47 -18.66 -37.02
CA ASP A 403 26.60 -17.53 -37.33
C ASP A 403 26.79 -16.36 -36.36
N LEU A 404 27.65 -16.52 -35.34
CA LEU A 404 28.06 -15.48 -34.41
C LEU A 404 29.18 -14.61 -34.98
N SER A 405 29.34 -13.40 -34.43
CA SER A 405 30.56 -12.63 -34.61
C SER A 405 31.75 -13.35 -34.00
N ASP A 406 32.99 -13.06 -34.46
CA ASP A 406 34.21 -13.64 -33.90
C ASP A 406 34.33 -13.35 -32.37
N ASP A 407 33.98 -12.13 -31.94
CA ASP A 407 33.94 -11.75 -30.53
C ASP A 407 32.82 -12.50 -29.78
N GLY A 408 31.64 -12.64 -30.38
CA GLY A 408 30.52 -13.35 -29.81
C GLY A 408 30.84 -14.86 -29.63
N ALA A 409 31.48 -15.51 -30.60
CA ALA A 409 31.90 -16.90 -30.49
C ALA A 409 32.92 -17.12 -29.37
N LEU A 410 33.90 -16.21 -29.23
CA LEU A 410 34.89 -16.27 -28.17
C LEU A 410 34.24 -16.15 -26.77
N ARG A 411 33.39 -15.17 -26.58
CA ARG A 411 32.68 -14.91 -25.30
C ARG A 411 31.74 -16.04 -24.94
N SER A 412 31.00 -16.57 -25.90
CA SER A 412 30.12 -17.75 -25.71
C SER A 412 30.90 -18.97 -25.25
N ARG A 413 32.05 -19.21 -25.88
CA ARG A 413 32.94 -20.33 -25.50
C ARG A 413 33.49 -20.16 -24.09
N HIS A 414 33.86 -18.93 -23.71
CA HIS A 414 34.34 -18.64 -22.35
C HIS A 414 33.25 -18.92 -21.32
N LEU A 415 32.01 -18.41 -21.54
CA LEU A 415 30.88 -18.68 -20.66
C LEU A 415 30.61 -20.20 -20.54
N PHE A 416 30.68 -20.94 -21.64
CA PHE A 416 30.53 -22.40 -21.62
C PHE A 416 31.56 -23.04 -20.70
N LEU A 417 32.84 -22.76 -20.90
CA LEU A 417 33.94 -23.35 -20.12
C LEU A 417 33.85 -22.98 -18.62
N ALA A 418 33.45 -21.75 -18.31
CA ALA A 418 33.29 -21.29 -16.94
C ALA A 418 32.11 -21.98 -16.20
N THR A 419 31.10 -22.44 -16.94
CA THR A 419 29.90 -23.05 -16.35
C THR A 419 29.85 -24.57 -16.49
N GLU A 420 30.55 -25.15 -17.46
CA GLU A 420 30.51 -26.58 -17.79
C GLU A 420 30.83 -27.48 -16.61
N GLU A 421 32.01 -27.28 -15.98
CA GLU A 421 32.43 -28.10 -14.86
C GLU A 421 31.50 -27.97 -13.65
N ALA A 422 31.03 -26.75 -13.38
CA ALA A 422 30.08 -26.48 -12.30
C ALA A 422 28.71 -27.16 -12.53
N ILE A 423 28.29 -27.32 -13.79
CA ILE A 423 27.03 -27.98 -14.14
C ILE A 423 27.19 -29.50 -14.06
N TYR A 424 28.25 -30.07 -14.67
CA TYR A 424 28.45 -31.53 -14.72
C TYR A 424 28.92 -32.12 -13.36
N SER A 425 29.37 -31.30 -12.41
CA SER A 425 29.70 -31.75 -11.06
C SER A 425 28.47 -31.86 -10.14
N GLU A 426 27.25 -31.81 -10.66
CA GLU A 426 26.03 -32.03 -9.91
C GLU A 426 26.04 -33.39 -9.20
N GLY A 427 25.75 -33.37 -7.89
CA GLY A 427 25.81 -34.55 -7.03
C GLY A 427 27.18 -34.79 -6.36
N GLN A 428 28.26 -34.12 -6.79
CA GLN A 428 29.58 -34.21 -6.16
C GLN A 428 29.80 -33.04 -5.16
N PHE A 429 29.33 -31.85 -5.54
CA PHE A 429 29.46 -30.62 -4.75
C PHE A 429 28.09 -29.98 -4.50
N SER A 430 27.98 -29.21 -3.43
CA SER A 430 26.79 -28.43 -3.15
C SER A 430 26.56 -27.36 -4.21
N PHE A 431 25.32 -26.91 -4.38
CA PHE A 431 25.02 -25.84 -5.35
C PHE A 431 25.83 -24.58 -5.09
N VAL A 432 26.06 -24.22 -3.82
CA VAL A 432 26.82 -23.03 -3.42
C VAL A 432 28.27 -23.13 -3.89
N GLU A 433 28.90 -24.29 -3.72
CA GLU A 433 30.28 -24.52 -4.17
C GLU A 433 30.40 -24.43 -5.68
N ARG A 434 29.48 -25.09 -6.41
CA ARG A 434 29.44 -25.07 -7.88
C ARG A 434 29.18 -23.64 -8.40
N PHE A 435 28.27 -22.92 -7.79
CA PHE A 435 27.96 -21.54 -8.15
C PHE A 435 29.14 -20.61 -7.92
N SER A 436 29.80 -20.74 -6.75
CA SER A 436 30.99 -19.96 -6.42
C SER A 436 32.16 -20.23 -7.37
N TYR A 437 32.33 -21.49 -7.78
CA TYR A 437 33.32 -21.86 -8.78
C TYR A 437 33.04 -21.19 -10.14
N ALA A 438 31.81 -21.36 -10.69
CA ALA A 438 31.43 -20.73 -11.95
C ALA A 438 31.60 -19.21 -11.92
N LEU A 439 31.16 -18.56 -10.82
CA LEU A 439 31.31 -17.13 -10.65
C LEU A 439 32.80 -16.70 -10.63
N SER A 440 33.67 -17.44 -9.93
CA SER A 440 35.07 -17.14 -9.91
C SER A 440 35.73 -17.22 -11.31
N GLN A 441 35.30 -18.16 -12.13
CA GLN A 441 35.81 -18.28 -13.52
C GLN A 441 35.32 -17.12 -14.41
N LEU A 442 34.07 -16.67 -14.21
CA LEU A 442 33.50 -15.55 -14.95
C LEU A 442 34.07 -14.18 -14.55
N CYS A 443 34.44 -13.99 -13.28
CA CYS A 443 34.96 -12.71 -12.76
C CYS A 443 36.44 -12.50 -13.03
N THR A 444 37.24 -13.54 -13.27
CA THR A 444 38.70 -13.41 -13.54
C THR A 444 39.00 -12.61 -14.82
N GLU A 445 38.08 -12.49 -15.77
CA GLU A 445 38.26 -11.70 -17.00
C GLU A 445 37.72 -10.27 -16.93
N ILE A 446 36.86 -9.93 -15.96
CA ILE A 446 36.39 -8.54 -15.80
C ILE A 446 37.53 -7.61 -15.44
N GLU A 447 38.50 -8.08 -14.64
CA GLU A 447 39.68 -7.31 -14.27
C GLU A 447 40.68 -7.09 -15.45
N LEU A 448 40.60 -7.89 -16.51
CA LEU A 448 41.43 -7.78 -17.71
C LEU A 448 40.90 -6.80 -18.76
N ASN A 449 39.62 -6.41 -18.68
CA ASN A 449 38.98 -5.48 -19.63
C ASN A 449 38.91 -4.03 -19.11
N GLU A 450 39.34 -3.74 -17.89
CA GLU A 450 39.47 -2.39 -17.33
C GLU A 450 40.92 -1.81 -17.47
N GLN A 451 41.86 -2.52 -18.10
CA GLN A 451 43.17 -2.03 -18.54
C GLN A 451 43.17 -1.79 -20.06
#